data_371a83d8bd088d989c23d6d039d14c09
#
_entry.id   371a83d8bd088d989c23d6d039d14c09
#
_cell.length_a   1.000
_cell.length_b   1.000
_cell.length_c   1.000
_cell.angle_alpha   90.00
_cell.angle_beta   90.00
_cell.angle_gamma   90.00
#
_symmetry.space_group_name_H-M   'P 1'
#
loop_
_entity.id
_entity.type
_entity.pdbx_description
1 polymer ?
#
loop_
_entity_poly.entity_id
_entity_poly.type
_entity_poly.pdbx_seq_one_letter_code
_entity_poly.pdbx_strand_id
1 'polypeptide(L)'
;GVVVRHADLLPATQKKAATGRKLETRFTRGEPHARKRMATVAAVYYIEPDVRDAASVIAGLRRIKPATETKRPRPQNKRVWASLERPLSAVIAEMFDEAQRMDPERKRPWLVLVDGDKKLETAIRKTARARGAEVNLVLDAIHALQYLWAAGHKLCEEGTPELEKWVLDRFERLLDGKASDVAAGMRRSATKRGLSAQARAPIDTAAKYFLQRKNLMHYDLLLEAGTPIATGVIEGTCRTLINDRLDITGARWSLKGAEAILKLRALMQSGDFDDYWAFHTEREHHRNHASQYADEKPPALALRGPKPRLRLVK
;
A
#
# COMPACT_ATOMS: atom_id res chain seq x y z
N GLY A 1 -8.16 -1.35 -4.60
CA GLY A 1 -9.46 -0.65 -4.70
C GLY A 1 -10.58 -1.44 -4.04
N VAL A 2 -11.57 -0.76 -3.52
CA VAL A 2 -12.72 -1.35 -2.81
C VAL A 2 -13.95 -1.35 -3.72
N VAL A 3 -14.66 -2.48 -3.79
CA VAL A 3 -15.93 -2.57 -4.54
C VAL A 3 -17.05 -1.96 -3.71
N VAL A 4 -17.54 -0.80 -4.14
CA VAL A 4 -18.59 -0.07 -3.43
C VAL A 4 -19.92 -0.08 -4.20
N ARG A 5 -21.01 0.32 -3.54
CA ARG A 5 -22.31 0.54 -4.19
C ARG A 5 -22.19 1.66 -5.22
N HIS A 6 -23.03 1.62 -6.25
CA HIS A 6 -22.99 2.63 -7.33
C HIS A 6 -23.12 4.06 -6.80
N ALA A 7 -24.00 4.29 -5.83
CA ALA A 7 -24.18 5.60 -5.20
C ALA A 7 -22.93 6.12 -4.45
N ASP A 8 -22.06 5.22 -4.02
CA ASP A 8 -20.84 5.53 -3.26
C ASP A 8 -19.59 5.68 -4.15
N LEU A 9 -19.73 5.53 -5.47
CA LEU A 9 -18.66 5.80 -6.43
C LEU A 9 -18.42 7.29 -6.58
N LEU A 10 -17.18 7.64 -6.94
CA LEU A 10 -16.86 9.02 -7.32
C LEU A 10 -17.66 9.41 -8.58
N PRO A 11 -18.11 10.69 -8.71
CA PRO A 11 -18.92 11.14 -9.84
C PRO A 11 -18.30 10.82 -11.21
N ALA A 12 -16.98 10.99 -11.35
CA ALA A 12 -16.27 10.64 -12.59
C ALA A 12 -16.36 9.14 -12.93
N THR A 13 -16.31 8.27 -11.91
CA THR A 13 -16.43 6.82 -12.08
C THR A 13 -17.86 6.42 -12.39
N GLN A 14 -18.87 7.07 -11.77
CA GLN A 14 -20.28 6.88 -12.07
C GLN A 14 -20.56 7.24 -13.53
N LYS A 15 -20.07 8.39 -13.99
CA LYS A 15 -20.22 8.85 -15.37
C LYS A 15 -19.60 7.86 -16.36
N LYS A 16 -18.37 7.38 -16.08
CA LYS A 16 -17.70 6.37 -16.90
C LYS A 16 -18.45 5.04 -16.92
N ALA A 17 -19.00 4.61 -15.79
CA ALA A 17 -19.80 3.38 -15.71
C ALA A 17 -21.13 3.49 -16.48
N ALA A 18 -21.73 4.69 -16.52
CA ALA A 18 -22.97 4.94 -17.26
C ALA A 18 -22.75 5.01 -18.79
N THR A 19 -21.59 5.48 -19.24
CA THR A 19 -21.25 5.59 -20.67
C THR A 19 -20.63 4.31 -21.26
N GLY A 20 -20.29 3.33 -20.41
CA GLY A 20 -19.78 2.03 -20.84
C GLY A 20 -20.82 1.29 -21.67
N ARG A 21 -20.41 0.70 -22.80
CA ARG A 21 -21.27 -0.17 -23.60
C ARG A 21 -21.75 -1.33 -22.73
N LYS A 22 -23.04 -1.43 -22.52
CA LYS A 22 -23.67 -2.61 -21.91
C LYS A 22 -23.72 -3.69 -22.99
N LEU A 23 -23.03 -4.79 -22.77
CA LEU A 23 -23.21 -5.98 -23.59
C LEU A 23 -24.57 -6.61 -23.25
N GLU A 24 -25.28 -7.08 -24.25
CA GLU A 24 -26.58 -7.77 -24.08
C GLU A 24 -26.40 -9.16 -23.45
N THR A 25 -25.18 -9.70 -23.57
CA THR A 25 -24.78 -11.00 -23.04
C THR A 25 -24.02 -10.88 -21.72
N ARG A 26 -23.90 -12.01 -21.02
CA ARG A 26 -23.23 -12.14 -19.74
C ARG A 26 -21.77 -11.70 -19.85
N PHE A 27 -21.30 -10.84 -18.93
CA PHE A 27 -19.93 -10.41 -18.86
C PHE A 27 -18.97 -11.58 -18.74
N THR A 28 -17.92 -11.57 -19.56
CA THR A 28 -16.83 -12.52 -19.46
C THR A 28 -15.89 -12.14 -18.30
N ARG A 29 -15.07 -13.09 -17.86
CA ARG A 29 -14.17 -12.96 -16.70
C ARG A 29 -13.16 -11.80 -16.78
N GLY A 30 -12.99 -11.19 -17.94
CA GLY A 30 -11.98 -10.14 -18.21
C GLY A 30 -12.53 -8.71 -18.29
N GLU A 31 -13.82 -8.48 -18.13
CA GLU A 31 -14.39 -7.15 -18.29
C GLU A 31 -14.16 -6.29 -17.04
N PRO A 32 -13.54 -5.09 -17.18
CA PRO A 32 -13.28 -4.22 -16.05
C PRO A 32 -14.60 -3.64 -15.53
N HIS A 33 -15.00 -4.06 -14.35
CA HIS A 33 -16.12 -3.43 -13.65
C HIS A 33 -15.66 -2.09 -13.06
N ALA A 34 -16.13 -0.96 -13.63
CA ALA A 34 -15.91 0.38 -13.10
C ALA A 34 -16.70 0.60 -11.78
N ARG A 35 -16.45 -0.23 -10.76
CA ARG A 35 -17.18 -0.23 -9.47
C ARG A 35 -16.25 -0.08 -8.27
N LYS A 36 -14.97 0.21 -8.50
CA LYS A 36 -13.99 0.34 -7.42
C LYS A 36 -13.77 1.80 -7.06
N ARG A 37 -13.76 2.06 -5.75
CA ARG A 37 -13.25 3.30 -5.18
C ARG A 37 -11.86 3.04 -4.63
N MET A 38 -10.90 3.87 -4.98
CA MET A 38 -9.52 3.71 -4.52
C MET A 38 -9.40 4.20 -3.08
N ALA A 39 -8.79 3.38 -2.22
CA ALA A 39 -8.40 3.78 -0.88
C ALA A 39 -6.96 4.31 -0.91
N THR A 40 -6.72 5.36 -0.13
CA THR A 40 -5.34 5.79 0.18
C THR A 40 -4.86 4.97 1.37
N VAL A 41 -3.72 4.31 1.21
CA VAL A 41 -3.10 3.46 2.24
C VAL A 41 -1.81 4.11 2.71
N ALA A 42 -1.57 4.13 4.01
CA ALA A 42 -0.34 4.60 4.61
C ALA A 42 0.22 3.57 5.60
N ALA A 43 1.53 3.57 5.75
CA ALA A 43 2.24 2.80 6.76
C ALA A 43 3.42 3.61 7.29
N VAL A 44 3.62 3.60 8.60
CA VAL A 44 4.79 4.17 9.27
C VAL A 44 5.39 3.09 10.18
N TYR A 45 6.70 2.94 10.15
CA TYR A 45 7.41 1.93 10.93
C TYR A 45 8.89 2.27 11.06
N TYR A 46 9.54 1.69 12.05
CA TYR A 46 10.98 1.64 12.13
C TYR A 46 11.51 0.40 11.41
N ILE A 47 12.70 0.53 10.84
CA ILE A 47 13.45 -0.62 10.35
C ILE A 47 14.95 -0.36 10.57
N GLU A 48 15.65 -1.37 11.06
CA GLU A 48 17.10 -1.30 11.21
C GLU A 48 17.78 -1.37 9.84
N PRO A 49 18.90 -0.67 9.66
CA PRO A 49 19.64 -0.72 8.40
C PRO A 49 20.07 -2.15 8.03
N ASP A 50 19.99 -2.46 6.75
CA ASP A 50 20.40 -3.73 6.16
C ASP A 50 21.22 -3.43 4.89
N VAL A 51 22.53 -3.32 5.06
CA VAL A 51 23.47 -3.01 3.95
C VAL A 51 23.45 -4.14 2.94
N ARG A 52 23.22 -3.80 1.68
CA ARG A 52 23.06 -4.75 0.58
C ARG A 52 23.69 -4.20 -0.69
N ASP A 53 23.97 -5.09 -1.62
CA ASP A 53 24.35 -4.77 -2.99
C ASP A 53 23.24 -5.15 -3.99
N ALA A 54 23.39 -4.74 -5.22
CA ALA A 54 22.44 -5.04 -6.28
C ALA A 54 22.27 -6.55 -6.51
N ALA A 55 23.37 -7.30 -6.39
CA ALA A 55 23.36 -8.76 -6.60
C ALA A 55 22.54 -9.45 -5.52
N SER A 56 22.65 -9.06 -4.26
CA SER A 56 21.87 -9.62 -3.15
C SER A 56 20.38 -9.30 -3.25
N VAL A 57 20.03 -8.12 -3.77
CA VAL A 57 18.63 -7.76 -4.05
C VAL A 57 18.05 -8.67 -5.14
N ILE A 58 18.77 -8.86 -6.24
CA ILE A 58 18.36 -9.74 -7.36
C ILE A 58 18.25 -11.18 -6.89
N ALA A 59 19.24 -11.69 -6.15
CA ALA A 59 19.19 -13.05 -5.58
C ALA A 59 17.95 -13.25 -4.69
N GLY A 60 17.62 -12.23 -3.89
CA GLY A 60 16.41 -12.25 -3.07
C GLY A 60 15.11 -12.29 -3.88
N LEU A 61 15.02 -11.56 -5.00
CA LEU A 61 13.87 -11.60 -5.91
C LEU A 61 13.72 -12.97 -6.59
N ARG A 62 14.82 -13.61 -6.93
CA ARG A 62 14.86 -14.96 -7.50
C ARG A 62 14.66 -16.06 -6.45
N ARG A 63 14.48 -15.70 -5.17
CA ARG A 63 14.38 -16.65 -4.05
C ARG A 63 15.59 -17.60 -3.94
N ILE A 64 16.75 -17.16 -4.37
CA ILE A 64 18.00 -17.87 -4.17
C ILE A 64 18.39 -17.70 -2.70
N LYS A 65 18.51 -18.81 -1.98
CA LYS A 65 18.93 -18.77 -0.58
C LYS A 65 20.40 -18.33 -0.52
N PRO A 66 20.74 -17.29 0.29
CA PRO A 66 22.13 -16.95 0.52
C PRO A 66 22.84 -18.10 1.26
N ALA A 67 24.13 -18.25 1.04
CA ALA A 67 24.97 -19.27 1.70
C ALA A 67 25.00 -19.13 3.23
N THR A 68 24.81 -17.89 3.73
CA THR A 68 24.67 -17.57 5.15
C THR A 68 23.30 -16.95 5.37
N GLU A 69 22.46 -17.58 6.22
CA GLU A 69 21.16 -17.04 6.62
C GLU A 69 21.36 -15.80 7.51
N THR A 70 21.51 -14.63 6.94
CA THR A 70 21.32 -13.38 7.66
C THR A 70 19.82 -13.05 7.72
N LYS A 71 19.28 -13.05 8.93
CA LYS A 71 17.87 -12.71 9.15
C LYS A 71 17.65 -11.22 8.85
N ARG A 72 16.93 -10.92 7.78
CA ARG A 72 16.61 -9.53 7.39
C ARG A 72 15.85 -8.81 8.50
N PRO A 73 16.15 -7.53 8.76
CA PRO A 73 15.41 -6.72 9.72
C PRO A 73 13.92 -6.70 9.37
N ARG A 74 13.09 -6.75 10.41
CA ARG A 74 11.64 -6.64 10.27
C ARG A 74 11.19 -5.25 10.70
N PRO A 75 10.13 -4.72 10.06
CA PRO A 75 9.48 -3.49 10.53
C PRO A 75 9.08 -3.60 12.00
N GLN A 76 9.45 -2.59 12.79
CA GLN A 76 9.12 -2.46 14.20
C GLN A 76 8.11 -1.32 14.40
N ASN A 77 7.26 -1.42 15.40
CA ASN A 77 6.23 -0.43 15.73
C ASN A 77 5.39 -0.02 14.51
N LYS A 78 5.08 -1.01 13.66
CA LYS A 78 4.38 -0.77 12.40
C LYS A 78 2.96 -0.27 12.65
N ARG A 79 2.66 0.91 12.14
CA ARG A 79 1.33 1.51 12.09
C ARG A 79 0.84 1.56 10.67
N VAL A 80 -0.38 1.11 10.42
CA VAL A 80 -0.98 1.09 9.09
C VAL A 80 -2.42 1.57 9.17
N TRP A 81 -2.84 2.29 8.14
CA TRP A 81 -4.25 2.68 7.98
C TRP A 81 -4.60 2.91 6.52
N ALA A 82 -5.88 2.97 6.25
CA ALA A 82 -6.39 3.29 4.93
C ALA A 82 -7.70 4.07 5.04
N SER A 83 -7.99 4.90 4.06
CA SER A 83 -9.26 5.61 3.98
C SER A 83 -9.78 5.68 2.54
N LEU A 84 -11.10 5.56 2.40
CA LEU A 84 -11.86 5.79 1.18
C LEU A 84 -12.49 7.19 1.15
N GLU A 85 -12.68 7.81 2.31
CA GLU A 85 -13.41 9.07 2.48
C GLU A 85 -12.48 10.27 2.56
N ARG A 86 -11.34 10.10 3.26
CA ARG A 86 -10.41 11.21 3.50
C ARG A 86 -9.63 11.59 2.24
N PRO A 87 -9.41 12.88 2.03
CA PRO A 87 -8.56 13.34 0.95
C PRO A 87 -7.10 12.91 1.18
N LEU A 88 -6.36 12.73 0.10
CA LEU A 88 -4.94 12.35 0.13
C LEU A 88 -4.11 13.21 1.09
N SER A 89 -4.36 14.52 1.12
CA SER A 89 -3.65 15.46 1.99
C SER A 89 -3.86 15.18 3.48
N ALA A 90 -5.05 14.72 3.89
CA ALA A 90 -5.32 14.36 5.28
C ALA A 90 -4.58 13.08 5.67
N VAL A 91 -4.57 12.06 4.80
CA VAL A 91 -3.84 10.81 5.05
C VAL A 91 -2.33 11.07 5.14
N ILE A 92 -1.78 11.95 4.28
CA ILE A 92 -0.38 12.37 4.35
C ILE A 92 -0.10 13.13 5.65
N ALA A 93 -0.98 14.05 6.05
CA ALA A 93 -0.81 14.77 7.32
C ALA A 93 -0.72 13.82 8.50
N GLU A 94 -1.61 12.84 8.59
CA GLU A 94 -1.58 11.79 9.62
C GLU A 94 -0.31 10.94 9.57
N MET A 95 0.20 10.64 8.37
CA MET A 95 1.47 9.93 8.22
C MET A 95 2.62 10.70 8.87
N PHE A 96 2.66 12.03 8.70
CA PHE A 96 3.67 12.87 9.34
C PHE A 96 3.43 13.03 10.85
N ASP A 97 2.16 13.07 11.31
CA ASP A 97 1.84 13.10 12.73
C ASP A 97 2.32 11.82 13.42
N GLU A 98 2.09 10.68 12.79
CA GLU A 98 2.55 9.39 13.31
C GLU A 98 4.07 9.28 13.29
N ALA A 99 4.73 9.70 12.22
CA ALA A 99 6.20 9.73 12.16
C ALA A 99 6.79 10.63 13.26
N GLN A 100 6.21 11.82 13.49
CA GLN A 100 6.63 12.74 14.55
C GLN A 100 6.37 12.15 15.94
N ARG A 101 5.28 11.42 16.13
CA ARG A 101 4.98 10.72 17.39
C ARG A 101 6.00 9.61 17.67
N MET A 102 6.43 8.89 16.64
CA MET A 102 7.41 7.83 16.76
C MET A 102 8.84 8.36 16.97
N ASP A 103 9.18 9.49 16.36
CA ASP A 103 10.51 10.13 16.42
C ASP A 103 10.38 11.61 16.77
N PRO A 104 10.03 11.96 18.04
CA PRO A 104 9.74 13.33 18.47
C PRO A 104 10.93 14.27 18.26
N GLU A 105 12.14 13.77 18.46
CA GLU A 105 13.37 14.54 18.36
C GLU A 105 14.00 14.52 16.96
N ARG A 106 13.37 13.82 16.00
CA ARG A 106 13.83 13.67 14.60
C ARG A 106 15.31 13.21 14.52
N LYS A 107 15.66 12.25 15.32
CA LYS A 107 17.02 11.68 15.36
C LYS A 107 17.31 10.71 14.24
N ARG A 108 16.26 10.24 13.53
CA ARG A 108 16.35 9.25 12.46
C ARG A 108 16.08 9.90 11.09
N PRO A 109 16.73 9.43 10.01
CA PRO A 109 16.37 9.88 8.68
C PRO A 109 14.95 9.36 8.31
N TRP A 110 14.08 10.28 7.90
CA TRP A 110 12.75 9.89 7.41
C TRP A 110 12.80 9.59 5.93
N LEU A 111 12.48 8.34 5.60
CA LEU A 111 12.43 7.85 4.24
C LEU A 111 10.97 7.65 3.82
N VAL A 112 10.58 8.16 2.67
CA VAL A 112 9.23 7.98 2.11
C VAL A 112 9.32 7.27 0.77
N LEU A 113 8.84 6.04 0.73
CA LEU A 113 8.76 5.24 -0.49
C LEU A 113 7.49 5.60 -1.26
N VAL A 114 7.63 5.89 -2.56
CA VAL A 114 6.54 6.31 -3.44
C VAL A 114 6.54 5.51 -4.75
N ASP A 115 5.35 5.34 -5.34
CA ASP A 115 5.18 4.69 -6.65
C ASP A 115 5.48 5.60 -7.86
N GLY A 116 5.86 6.86 -7.59
CA GLY A 116 6.16 7.86 -8.60
C GLY A 116 4.95 8.62 -9.11
N ASP A 117 3.80 8.60 -8.45
CA ASP A 117 2.71 9.54 -8.70
C ASP A 117 3.17 10.96 -8.31
N LYS A 118 3.16 11.87 -9.29
CA LYS A 118 3.58 13.26 -9.08
C LYS A 118 2.70 14.02 -8.11
N LYS A 119 1.40 13.69 -8.03
CA LYS A 119 0.48 14.34 -7.10
C LYS A 119 0.82 13.92 -5.67
N LEU A 120 1.10 12.63 -5.46
CA LEU A 120 1.54 12.10 -4.18
C LEU A 120 2.87 12.74 -3.76
N GLU A 121 3.87 12.75 -4.63
CA GLU A 121 5.17 13.39 -4.38
C GLU A 121 5.03 14.87 -4.00
N THR A 122 4.25 15.63 -4.78
CA THR A 122 4.01 17.06 -4.53
C THR A 122 3.33 17.29 -3.18
N ALA A 123 2.34 16.46 -2.84
CA ALA A 123 1.62 16.58 -1.57
C ALA A 123 2.54 16.25 -0.37
N ILE A 124 3.38 15.21 -0.48
CA ILE A 124 4.35 14.86 0.56
C ILE A 124 5.37 16.00 0.76
N ARG A 125 5.98 16.50 -0.31
CA ARG A 125 6.95 17.61 -0.23
C ARG A 125 6.33 18.87 0.37
N LYS A 126 5.08 19.20 0.00
CA LYS A 126 4.35 20.33 0.56
C LYS A 126 4.13 20.16 2.06
N THR A 127 3.69 18.98 2.51
CA THR A 127 3.45 18.69 3.93
C THR A 127 4.75 18.68 4.73
N ALA A 128 5.81 18.06 4.21
CA ALA A 128 7.12 18.07 4.83
C ALA A 128 7.64 19.50 5.07
N ARG A 129 7.56 20.33 4.03
CA ARG A 129 7.97 21.74 4.09
C ARG A 129 7.17 22.54 5.14
N ALA A 130 5.84 22.35 5.17
CA ALA A 130 4.97 23.01 6.13
C ALA A 130 5.26 22.62 7.59
N ARG A 131 5.85 21.44 7.81
CA ARG A 131 6.20 20.88 9.14
C ARG A 131 7.69 21.04 9.48
N GLY A 132 8.48 21.66 8.60
CA GLY A 132 9.92 21.75 8.75
C GLY A 132 10.58 20.37 8.88
N ALA A 133 10.03 19.34 8.19
CA ALA A 133 10.54 17.99 8.23
C ALA A 133 11.40 17.73 6.99
N GLU A 134 12.59 17.17 7.20
CA GLU A 134 13.42 16.65 6.11
C GLU A 134 13.02 15.23 5.80
N VAL A 135 12.75 14.94 4.52
CA VAL A 135 12.35 13.62 4.06
C VAL A 135 13.11 13.22 2.81
N ASN A 136 13.59 11.99 2.79
CA ASN A 136 14.18 11.39 1.61
C ASN A 136 13.11 10.62 0.84
N LEU A 137 12.70 11.12 -0.34
CA LEU A 137 11.76 10.41 -1.20
C LEU A 137 12.53 9.42 -2.07
N VAL A 138 12.03 8.19 -2.10
CA VAL A 138 12.60 7.08 -2.88
C VAL A 138 11.52 6.46 -3.75
N LEU A 139 11.82 6.27 -5.02
CA LEU A 139 10.96 5.52 -5.91
C LEU A 139 11.00 4.03 -5.55
N ASP A 140 9.83 3.40 -5.46
CA ASP A 140 9.75 1.96 -5.23
C ASP A 140 10.44 1.19 -6.36
N ALA A 141 11.47 0.41 -5.98
CA ALA A 141 12.25 -0.38 -6.93
C ALA A 141 11.44 -1.48 -7.60
N ILE A 142 10.44 -2.06 -6.91
CA ILE A 142 9.55 -3.06 -7.50
C ILE A 142 8.66 -2.41 -8.57
N HIS A 143 8.19 -1.18 -8.31
CA HIS A 143 7.42 -0.45 -9.32
C HIS A 143 8.29 -0.10 -10.54
N ALA A 144 9.55 0.27 -10.34
CA ALA A 144 10.50 0.44 -11.45
C ALA A 144 10.73 -0.87 -12.22
N LEU A 145 10.82 -2.01 -11.53
CA LEU A 145 10.95 -3.33 -12.13
C LEU A 145 9.73 -3.68 -13.03
N GLN A 146 8.51 -3.31 -12.63
CA GLN A 146 7.30 -3.51 -13.46
C GLN A 146 7.39 -2.78 -14.81
N TYR A 147 7.97 -1.58 -14.85
CA TYR A 147 8.23 -0.86 -16.12
C TYR A 147 9.26 -1.58 -16.98
N LEU A 148 10.28 -2.20 -16.39
CA LEU A 148 11.25 -3.00 -17.13
C LEU A 148 10.62 -4.24 -17.76
N TRP A 149 9.74 -4.94 -17.02
CA TRP A 149 8.98 -6.07 -17.56
C TRP A 149 8.08 -5.65 -18.71
N ALA A 150 7.31 -4.55 -18.56
CA ALA A 150 6.45 -4.03 -19.63
C ALA A 150 7.23 -3.68 -20.92
N ALA A 151 8.45 -3.16 -20.77
CA ALA A 151 9.33 -2.87 -21.89
C ALA A 151 9.97 -4.14 -22.47
N GLY A 152 10.39 -5.08 -21.62
CA GLY A 152 11.03 -6.33 -21.98
C GLY A 152 10.15 -7.22 -22.86
N HIS A 153 8.86 -7.33 -22.54
CA HIS A 153 7.86 -8.04 -23.35
C HIS A 153 7.70 -7.51 -24.79
N LYS A 154 8.24 -6.34 -25.10
CA LYS A 154 8.28 -5.81 -26.49
C LYS A 154 9.57 -6.14 -27.22
N LEU A 155 10.55 -6.69 -26.52
CA LEU A 155 11.87 -6.99 -27.04
C LEU A 155 12.21 -8.47 -27.03
N CYS A 156 11.61 -9.23 -26.12
CA CYS A 156 11.84 -10.67 -25.95
C CYS A 156 10.49 -11.38 -25.81
N GLU A 157 10.47 -12.65 -26.13
CA GLU A 157 9.30 -13.52 -26.00
C GLU A 157 8.97 -13.79 -24.53
N GLU A 158 7.70 -13.85 -24.20
CA GLU A 158 7.22 -14.10 -22.84
C GLU A 158 7.61 -15.51 -22.37
N GLY A 159 8.04 -15.62 -21.11
CA GLY A 159 8.43 -16.87 -20.48
C GLY A 159 9.83 -17.39 -20.88
N THR A 160 10.63 -16.60 -21.61
CA THR A 160 11.98 -16.98 -22.03
C THR A 160 13.05 -16.54 -21.01
N PRO A 161 14.17 -17.32 -20.88
CA PRO A 161 15.33 -16.90 -20.08
C PRO A 161 15.95 -15.59 -20.57
N GLU A 162 15.86 -15.29 -21.87
CA GLU A 162 16.35 -14.08 -22.50
C GLU A 162 15.60 -12.85 -22.00
N LEU A 163 14.29 -12.96 -21.81
CA LEU A 163 13.48 -11.89 -21.24
C LEU A 163 13.87 -11.64 -19.79
N GLU A 164 13.96 -12.69 -18.99
CA GLU A 164 14.37 -12.57 -17.56
C GLU A 164 15.75 -11.92 -17.47
N LYS A 165 16.72 -12.43 -18.23
CA LYS A 165 18.08 -11.85 -18.26
C LYS A 165 18.05 -10.38 -18.68
N TRP A 166 17.30 -10.04 -19.74
CA TRP A 166 17.18 -8.66 -20.22
C TRP A 166 16.66 -7.72 -19.15
N VAL A 167 15.67 -8.14 -18.38
CA VAL A 167 15.06 -7.37 -17.29
C VAL A 167 16.03 -7.24 -16.12
N LEU A 168 16.64 -8.35 -15.68
CA LEU A 168 17.55 -8.37 -14.52
C LEU A 168 18.81 -7.56 -14.77
N ASP A 169 19.46 -7.67 -15.96
CA ASP A 169 20.63 -6.88 -16.30
C ASP A 169 20.36 -5.37 -16.25
N ARG A 170 19.15 -4.95 -16.58
CA ARG A 170 18.75 -3.53 -16.50
C ARG A 170 18.32 -3.10 -15.13
N PHE A 171 17.70 -4.00 -14.39
CA PHE A 171 17.35 -3.74 -13.00
C PHE A 171 18.59 -3.59 -12.14
N GLU A 172 19.59 -4.44 -12.30
CA GLU A 172 20.90 -4.32 -11.65
C GLU A 172 21.52 -2.92 -11.91
N ARG A 173 21.52 -2.48 -13.17
CA ARG A 173 22.00 -1.14 -13.52
C ARG A 173 21.18 0.00 -12.93
N LEU A 174 19.85 -0.19 -12.73
CA LEU A 174 19.05 0.77 -11.99
C LEU A 174 19.45 0.81 -10.50
N LEU A 175 19.72 -0.35 -9.92
CA LEU A 175 20.19 -0.47 -8.54
C LEU A 175 21.57 0.15 -8.34
N ASP A 176 22.41 0.16 -9.38
CA ASP A 176 23.70 0.87 -9.43
C ASP A 176 23.58 2.38 -9.70
N GLY A 177 22.39 2.97 -9.64
CA GLY A 177 22.17 4.39 -9.89
C GLY A 177 22.22 4.82 -11.36
N LYS A 178 22.30 3.89 -12.34
CA LYS A 178 22.50 4.16 -13.78
C LYS A 178 21.18 4.33 -14.56
N ALA A 179 20.20 5.01 -13.98
CA ALA A 179 18.85 5.15 -14.57
C ALA A 179 18.87 5.81 -15.97
N SER A 180 19.74 6.81 -16.21
CA SER A 180 19.87 7.49 -17.50
C SER A 180 20.41 6.55 -18.58
N ASP A 181 21.40 5.73 -18.25
CA ASP A 181 22.00 4.77 -19.17
C ASP A 181 21.03 3.65 -19.54
N VAL A 182 20.26 3.17 -18.55
CA VAL A 182 19.20 2.18 -18.78
C VAL A 182 18.15 2.74 -19.75
N ALA A 183 17.68 3.96 -19.53
CA ALA A 183 16.70 4.61 -20.41
C ALA A 183 17.24 4.79 -21.85
N ALA A 184 18.48 5.24 -21.99
CA ALA A 184 19.13 5.38 -23.29
C ALA A 184 19.34 4.03 -24.00
N GLY A 185 19.79 3.01 -23.26
CA GLY A 185 20.00 1.66 -23.77
C GLY A 185 18.71 1.00 -24.25
N MET A 186 17.61 1.19 -23.53
CA MET A 186 16.28 0.70 -23.91
C MET A 186 15.81 1.31 -25.24
N ARG A 187 15.90 2.64 -25.39
CA ARG A 187 15.55 3.34 -26.63
C ARG A 187 16.43 2.93 -27.81
N ARG A 188 17.74 2.78 -27.57
CA ARG A 188 18.68 2.28 -28.60
C ARG A 188 18.32 0.86 -29.04
N SER A 189 17.97 -0.01 -28.11
CA SER A 189 17.52 -1.38 -28.43
C SER A 189 16.27 -1.38 -29.30
N ALA A 190 15.29 -0.53 -29.00
CA ALA A 190 14.07 -0.38 -29.80
C ALA A 190 14.36 0.12 -31.21
N THR A 191 15.24 1.13 -31.33
CA THR A 191 15.66 1.67 -32.64
C THR A 191 16.43 0.63 -33.46
N LYS A 192 17.40 -0.09 -32.87
CA LYS A 192 18.18 -1.12 -33.56
C LYS A 192 17.31 -2.25 -34.11
N ARG A 193 16.21 -2.56 -33.43
CA ARG A 193 15.24 -3.61 -33.84
C ARG A 193 14.18 -3.11 -34.81
N GLY A 194 14.19 -1.83 -35.19
CA GLY A 194 13.21 -1.24 -36.13
C GLY A 194 11.76 -1.32 -35.64
N LEU A 195 11.54 -1.25 -34.29
CA LEU A 195 10.19 -1.40 -33.74
C LEU A 195 9.26 -0.30 -34.22
N SER A 196 8.03 -0.67 -34.61
CA SER A 196 6.96 0.28 -34.92
C SER A 196 6.64 1.19 -33.72
N ALA A 197 6.05 2.36 -33.98
CA ALA A 197 5.67 3.30 -32.90
C ALA A 197 4.80 2.67 -31.81
N GLN A 198 3.87 1.79 -32.18
CA GLN A 198 3.00 1.08 -31.25
C GLN A 198 3.77 0.08 -30.40
N ALA A 199 4.65 -0.71 -30.99
CA ALA A 199 5.48 -1.68 -30.26
C ALA A 199 6.50 -1.00 -29.35
N ARG A 200 7.00 0.18 -29.74
CA ARG A 200 7.97 0.99 -29.03
C ARG A 200 7.38 1.75 -27.84
N ALA A 201 6.08 2.07 -27.84
CA ALA A 201 5.42 2.92 -26.84
C ALA A 201 5.67 2.51 -25.39
N PRO A 202 5.60 1.22 -24.96
CA PRO A 202 5.93 0.82 -23.59
C PRO A 202 7.39 1.07 -23.21
N ILE A 203 8.32 0.91 -24.14
CA ILE A 203 9.76 1.15 -23.93
C ILE A 203 10.02 2.64 -23.72
N ASP A 204 9.45 3.50 -24.56
CA ASP A 204 9.59 4.95 -24.45
C ASP A 204 8.91 5.48 -23.16
N THR A 205 7.79 4.86 -22.77
CA THR A 205 7.10 5.17 -21.52
C THR A 205 7.99 4.86 -20.32
N ALA A 206 8.60 3.66 -20.26
CA ALA A 206 9.50 3.27 -19.19
C ALA A 206 10.76 4.16 -19.15
N ALA A 207 11.38 4.42 -20.32
CA ALA A 207 12.53 5.29 -20.40
C ALA A 207 12.23 6.73 -19.93
N LYS A 208 11.09 7.29 -20.35
CA LYS A 208 10.62 8.60 -19.88
C LYS A 208 10.36 8.61 -18.37
N TYR A 209 9.74 7.55 -17.87
CA TYR A 209 9.46 7.39 -16.44
C TYR A 209 10.76 7.43 -15.62
N PHE A 210 11.79 6.67 -16.00
CA PHE A 210 13.08 6.66 -15.30
C PHE A 210 13.79 8.01 -15.35
N LEU A 211 13.86 8.64 -16.54
CA LEU A 211 14.49 9.95 -16.68
C LEU A 211 13.83 11.04 -15.84
N GLN A 212 12.50 11.02 -15.74
CA GLN A 212 11.76 12.01 -14.96
C GLN A 212 11.89 11.80 -13.45
N ARG A 213 12.27 10.61 -12.99
CA ARG A 213 12.35 10.23 -11.58
C ARG A 213 13.74 9.78 -11.13
N LYS A 214 14.76 10.01 -11.96
CA LYS A 214 16.14 9.61 -11.65
C LYS A 214 16.62 10.11 -10.28
N ASN A 215 16.18 11.30 -9.87
CA ASN A 215 16.54 11.87 -8.56
C ASN A 215 15.88 11.15 -7.36
N LEU A 216 14.97 10.22 -7.60
CA LEU A 216 14.35 9.36 -6.58
C LEU A 216 14.90 7.93 -6.66
N MET A 217 15.90 7.66 -7.50
CA MET A 217 16.40 6.33 -7.85
C MET A 217 17.91 6.18 -7.53
N HIS A 218 18.38 6.84 -6.48
CA HIS A 218 19.76 6.68 -6.00
C HIS A 218 19.87 5.40 -5.15
N TYR A 219 19.51 4.25 -5.77
CA TYR A 219 19.44 2.97 -5.06
C TYR A 219 20.80 2.49 -4.60
N ASP A 220 21.88 2.82 -5.31
CA ASP A 220 23.26 2.57 -4.94
C ASP A 220 23.57 3.12 -3.54
N LEU A 221 23.36 4.40 -3.32
CA LEU A 221 23.57 5.07 -2.03
C LEU A 221 22.62 4.52 -0.94
N LEU A 222 21.38 4.21 -1.31
CA LEU A 222 20.38 3.70 -0.37
C LEU A 222 20.70 2.27 0.09
N LEU A 223 21.20 1.43 -0.78
CA LEU A 223 21.63 0.07 -0.47
C LEU A 223 22.87 0.07 0.40
N GLU A 224 23.84 0.94 0.11
CA GLU A 224 25.03 1.16 0.93
C GLU A 224 24.67 1.67 2.34
N ALA A 225 23.70 2.58 2.44
CA ALA A 225 23.15 3.04 3.72
C ALA A 225 22.27 2.02 4.44
N GLY A 226 21.99 0.87 3.83
CA GLY A 226 21.12 -0.16 4.39
C GLY A 226 19.63 0.20 4.43
N THR A 227 19.20 1.23 3.69
CA THR A 227 17.81 1.70 3.72
C THR A 227 16.90 0.87 2.80
N PRO A 228 15.57 0.80 3.08
CA PRO A 228 14.61 0.14 2.20
C PRO A 228 14.52 0.87 0.85
N ILE A 229 14.41 0.08 -0.23
CA ILE A 229 14.20 0.58 -1.60
C ILE A 229 12.89 0.12 -2.21
N ALA A 230 12.08 -0.64 -1.46
CA ALA A 230 10.81 -1.21 -1.95
C ALA A 230 9.73 -1.19 -0.88
N THR A 231 8.49 -1.04 -1.31
CA THR A 231 7.29 -0.91 -0.47
C THR A 231 6.62 -2.24 -0.12
N GLY A 232 7.37 -3.32 0.08
CA GLY A 232 6.79 -4.63 0.43
C GLY A 232 5.84 -4.58 1.63
N VAL A 233 6.06 -3.66 2.58
CA VAL A 233 5.15 -3.41 3.71
C VAL A 233 3.81 -2.85 3.23
N ILE A 234 3.81 -1.88 2.32
CA ILE A 234 2.58 -1.28 1.76
C ILE A 234 1.85 -2.30 0.89
N GLU A 235 2.56 -3.06 0.06
CA GLU A 235 1.94 -4.11 -0.77
C GLU A 235 1.24 -5.16 0.11
N GLY A 236 1.93 -5.68 1.12
CA GLY A 236 1.35 -6.57 2.12
C GLY A 236 0.16 -5.94 2.86
N THR A 237 0.25 -4.66 3.21
CA THR A 237 -0.84 -3.91 3.85
C THR A 237 -2.03 -3.76 2.91
N CYS A 238 -1.84 -3.41 1.65
CA CYS A 238 -2.92 -3.34 0.65
C CYS A 238 -3.63 -4.68 0.49
N ARG A 239 -2.87 -5.78 0.45
CA ARG A 239 -3.44 -7.12 0.39
C ARG A 239 -4.30 -7.41 1.61
N THR A 240 -3.75 -7.26 2.80
CA THR A 240 -4.41 -7.64 4.05
C THR A 240 -5.49 -6.67 4.49
N LEU A 241 -5.35 -5.35 4.34
CA LEU A 241 -6.40 -4.38 4.68
C LEU A 241 -7.57 -4.41 3.69
N ILE A 242 -7.27 -4.53 2.38
CA ILE A 242 -8.24 -4.27 1.33
C ILE A 242 -8.62 -5.56 0.60
N ASN A 243 -7.65 -6.21 -0.06
CA ASN A 243 -7.95 -7.24 -1.06
C ASN A 243 -8.62 -8.47 -0.43
N ASP A 244 -8.12 -8.93 0.71
CA ASP A 244 -8.62 -10.13 1.38
C ASP A 244 -10.08 -10.02 1.86
N ARG A 245 -10.62 -8.80 1.98
CA ARG A 245 -11.97 -8.60 2.51
C ARG A 245 -12.86 -7.68 1.67
N LEU A 246 -12.31 -6.62 1.11
CA LEU A 246 -13.07 -5.54 0.50
C LEU A 246 -13.09 -5.60 -1.03
N ASP A 247 -12.22 -6.42 -1.63
CA ASP A 247 -12.11 -6.64 -3.07
C ASP A 247 -12.38 -8.09 -3.47
N ILE A 248 -13.31 -8.74 -2.79
CA ILE A 248 -13.72 -10.11 -3.09
C ILE A 248 -14.93 -10.15 -4.02
N THR A 249 -15.07 -11.25 -4.75
CA THR A 249 -16.18 -11.47 -5.67
C THR A 249 -17.54 -11.33 -4.97
N GLY A 250 -18.45 -10.55 -5.55
CA GLY A 250 -19.79 -10.31 -5.02
C GLY A 250 -19.89 -9.24 -3.93
N ALA A 251 -18.78 -8.74 -3.42
CA ALA A 251 -18.79 -7.67 -2.43
C ALA A 251 -19.36 -6.37 -3.00
N ARG A 252 -20.19 -5.68 -2.21
CA ARG A 252 -20.78 -4.36 -2.53
C ARG A 252 -20.90 -3.56 -1.24
N TRP A 253 -19.85 -2.88 -0.86
CA TRP A 253 -19.78 -2.14 0.40
C TRP A 253 -20.50 -0.79 0.31
N SER A 254 -21.18 -0.40 1.39
CA SER A 254 -21.45 1.02 1.60
C SER A 254 -20.14 1.73 1.97
N LEU A 255 -20.01 3.01 1.63
CA LEU A 255 -18.79 3.76 1.93
C LEU A 255 -18.48 3.74 3.44
N LYS A 256 -19.48 4.05 4.27
CA LYS A 256 -19.35 4.04 5.74
C LYS A 256 -18.96 2.65 6.29
N GLY A 257 -19.59 1.58 5.75
CA GLY A 257 -19.27 0.21 6.18
C GLY A 257 -17.85 -0.21 5.80
N ALA A 258 -17.41 0.13 4.57
CA ALA A 258 -16.04 -0.13 4.14
C ALA A 258 -15.02 0.63 5.00
N GLU A 259 -15.27 1.92 5.28
CA GLU A 259 -14.41 2.75 6.12
C GLU A 259 -14.31 2.21 7.55
N ALA A 260 -15.41 1.75 8.15
CA ALA A 260 -15.42 1.14 9.47
C ALA A 260 -14.59 -0.15 9.51
N ILE A 261 -14.74 -1.02 8.51
CA ILE A 261 -13.93 -2.25 8.40
C ILE A 261 -12.44 -1.95 8.19
N LEU A 262 -12.11 -0.94 7.36
CA LEU A 262 -10.71 -0.52 7.19
C LEU A 262 -10.09 -0.08 8.51
N LYS A 263 -10.81 0.69 9.33
CA LYS A 263 -10.35 1.14 10.65
C LYS A 263 -10.09 -0.03 11.61
N LEU A 264 -11.03 -0.97 11.71
CA LEU A 264 -10.86 -2.16 12.57
C LEU A 264 -9.69 -3.03 12.11
N ARG A 265 -9.54 -3.26 10.80
CA ARG A 265 -8.41 -4.03 10.26
C ARG A 265 -7.07 -3.31 10.46
N ALA A 266 -7.07 -1.99 10.37
CA ALA A 266 -5.89 -1.16 10.66
C ALA A 266 -5.44 -1.32 12.12
N LEU A 267 -6.37 -1.26 13.08
CA LEU A 267 -6.08 -1.51 14.50
C LEU A 267 -5.48 -2.91 14.72
N MET A 268 -6.07 -3.95 14.12
CA MET A 268 -5.54 -5.31 14.23
C MET A 268 -4.10 -5.42 13.66
N GLN A 269 -3.83 -4.80 12.51
CA GLN A 269 -2.52 -4.88 11.88
C GLN A 269 -1.46 -3.99 12.54
N SER A 270 -1.88 -2.96 13.25
CA SER A 270 -1.04 -2.08 14.04
C SER A 270 -0.77 -2.63 15.45
N GLY A 271 -1.47 -3.69 15.87
CA GLY A 271 -1.34 -4.28 17.21
C GLY A 271 -2.12 -3.56 18.30
N ASP A 272 -3.05 -2.65 17.93
CA ASP A 272 -3.81 -1.82 18.89
C ASP A 272 -5.21 -2.33 19.18
N PHE A 273 -5.57 -3.50 18.64
CA PHE A 273 -6.96 -3.97 18.71
C PHE A 273 -7.42 -4.25 20.14
N ASP A 274 -6.58 -4.85 20.96
CA ASP A 274 -6.95 -5.21 22.35
C ASP A 274 -7.15 -3.96 23.21
N ASP A 275 -6.26 -2.96 23.08
CA ASP A 275 -6.38 -1.67 23.77
C ASP A 275 -7.66 -0.92 23.33
N TYR A 276 -7.90 -0.89 22.01
CA TYR A 276 -9.13 -0.32 21.49
C TYR A 276 -10.37 -1.05 22.00
N TRP A 277 -10.35 -2.38 22.05
CA TRP A 277 -11.48 -3.18 22.48
C TRP A 277 -11.78 -2.97 23.96
N ALA A 278 -10.76 -2.90 24.80
CA ALA A 278 -10.92 -2.57 26.22
C ALA A 278 -11.58 -1.18 26.39
N PHE A 279 -11.04 -0.17 25.71
CA PHE A 279 -11.61 1.18 25.69
C PHE A 279 -13.05 1.21 25.16
N HIS A 280 -13.32 0.51 24.07
CA HIS A 280 -14.67 0.43 23.48
C HIS A 280 -15.65 -0.19 24.45
N THR A 281 -15.29 -1.31 25.07
CA THR A 281 -16.14 -2.03 26.04
C THR A 281 -16.44 -1.16 27.27
N GLU A 282 -15.46 -0.46 27.80
CA GLU A 282 -15.64 0.46 28.92
C GLU A 282 -16.60 1.59 28.56
N ARG A 283 -16.39 2.23 27.41
CA ARG A 283 -17.28 3.31 26.92
C ARG A 283 -18.69 2.85 26.66
N GLU A 284 -18.87 1.67 26.05
CA GLU A 284 -20.20 1.11 25.81
C GLU A 284 -20.90 0.71 27.12
N HIS A 285 -20.15 0.18 28.08
CA HIS A 285 -20.69 -0.09 29.42
C HIS A 285 -21.14 1.20 30.10
N HIS A 286 -20.31 2.25 30.07
CA HIS A 286 -20.69 3.56 30.61
C HIS A 286 -21.95 4.10 29.89
N ARG A 287 -21.96 4.11 28.57
CA ARG A 287 -23.07 4.65 27.76
C ARG A 287 -24.36 3.89 27.96
N ASN A 288 -24.33 2.56 28.05
CA ASN A 288 -25.52 1.73 28.04
C ASN A 288 -26.01 1.37 29.48
N HIS A 289 -25.15 1.52 30.46
CA HIS A 289 -25.47 1.12 31.86
C HIS A 289 -25.16 2.24 32.85
N ALA A 290 -23.89 2.56 33.07
CA ALA A 290 -23.49 3.45 34.17
C ALA A 290 -24.18 4.81 34.10
N SER A 291 -24.21 5.47 32.93
CA SER A 291 -24.84 6.79 32.76
C SER A 291 -26.36 6.82 32.97
N GLN A 292 -26.99 5.65 33.07
CA GLN A 292 -28.44 5.53 33.33
C GLN A 292 -28.80 5.47 34.82
N TYR A 293 -27.81 5.40 35.68
CA TYR A 293 -28.01 5.27 37.11
C TYR A 293 -27.50 6.50 37.86
N ALA A 294 -28.15 6.81 39.00
CA ALA A 294 -27.64 7.82 39.90
C ALA A 294 -26.20 7.47 40.34
N ASP A 295 -25.33 8.45 40.40
CA ASP A 295 -23.91 8.31 40.72
C ASP A 295 -23.12 7.41 39.75
N GLU A 296 -23.62 7.20 38.53
CA GLU A 296 -22.98 6.37 37.48
C GLU A 296 -22.64 4.93 37.94
N LYS A 297 -23.28 4.45 39.00
CA LYS A 297 -23.08 3.11 39.56
C LYS A 297 -24.29 2.23 39.28
N PRO A 298 -24.18 1.13 38.52
CA PRO A 298 -25.25 0.15 38.40
C PRO A 298 -25.57 -0.42 39.77
N PRO A 299 -26.87 -0.58 40.15
CA PRO A 299 -27.24 -1.21 41.40
C PRO A 299 -26.70 -2.64 41.43
N ALA A 300 -26.25 -3.08 42.59
CA ALA A 300 -25.84 -4.46 42.78
C ALA A 300 -27.01 -5.40 42.43
N LEU A 301 -26.73 -6.38 41.55
CA LEU A 301 -27.72 -7.38 41.21
C LEU A 301 -28.09 -8.14 42.48
N ALA A 302 -29.32 -7.93 42.97
CA ALA A 302 -29.86 -8.80 43.99
C ALA A 302 -29.91 -10.23 43.42
N LEU A 303 -29.11 -11.12 43.97
CA LEU A 303 -29.21 -12.54 43.65
C LEU A 303 -30.66 -12.96 43.87
N ARG A 304 -31.39 -13.20 42.78
CA ARG A 304 -32.72 -13.79 42.90
C ARG A 304 -32.56 -15.11 43.62
N GLY A 305 -33.30 -15.26 44.75
CA GLY A 305 -33.38 -16.52 45.45
C GLY A 305 -33.76 -17.67 44.51
N PRO A 306 -33.60 -18.91 44.92
CA PRO A 306 -33.83 -20.07 44.07
C PRO A 306 -35.20 -19.97 43.38
N LYS A 307 -35.23 -20.10 42.05
CA LYS A 307 -36.49 -20.07 41.27
C LYS A 307 -37.49 -21.04 41.87
N PRO A 308 -38.76 -20.65 42.12
CA PRO A 308 -39.74 -21.57 42.57
C PRO A 308 -39.85 -22.75 41.60
N ARG A 309 -39.75 -23.96 42.10
CA ARG A 309 -39.93 -25.17 41.28
C ARG A 309 -41.34 -25.15 40.70
N LEU A 310 -41.44 -25.11 39.37
CA LEU A 310 -42.73 -25.34 38.68
C LEU A 310 -43.26 -26.70 39.07
N ARG A 311 -44.38 -26.73 39.81
CA ARG A 311 -45.15 -27.95 40.04
C ARG A 311 -45.99 -28.17 38.77
N LEU A 312 -45.78 -29.28 38.08
CA LEU A 312 -46.69 -29.78 37.09
C LEU A 312 -48.03 -30.15 37.83
N VAL A 313 -49.08 -29.42 37.53
CA VAL A 313 -50.43 -29.82 37.89
C VAL A 313 -50.84 -30.85 36.85
N LYS A 314 -51.10 -32.09 37.33
CA LYS A 314 -51.67 -33.17 36.48
C LYS A 314 -53.11 -32.88 36.16
#